data_a8b9bec3451e68c7aa09885acc10cb84
#
_entry.id   a8b9bec3451e68c7aa09885acc10cb84
#
_cell.length_a   1.000
_cell.length_b   1.000
_cell.length_c   1.000
_cell.angle_alpha   90.00
_cell.angle_beta   90.00
_cell.angle_gamma   90.00
#
_symmetry.space_group_name_H-M   'P 1'
#
loop_
_entity.id
_entity.type
_entity.pdbx_description
1 polymer ?
#
loop_
_entity_poly.entity_id
_entity_poly.type
_entity_poly.pdbx_seq_one_letter_code
_entity_poly.pdbx_strand_id
1 'polypeptide(L)'
;MKKIKVGLIIDEFFGGAGTAYGGYGFLARRLIAKYIPNDLIQIDVLLGRSNKNRYFAEKVKVDDVNVYKLPKRKLFSKLWLKKQNYDVYLSIELTYDWVLKHELDINKKLIL
;
A
#
# COMPACT_ATOMS: atom_id res chain seq x y z
N MET A 1 -3.48 7.30 22.31
CA MET A 1 -2.18 7.32 21.62
C MET A 1 -2.37 7.17 20.12
N LYS A 2 -1.62 7.93 19.34
CA LYS A 2 -1.72 7.90 17.88
C LYS A 2 -1.07 6.63 17.34
N LYS A 3 -1.78 5.93 16.45
CA LYS A 3 -1.23 4.75 15.77
C LYS A 3 -0.15 5.12 14.77
N ILE A 4 0.84 4.27 14.62
CA ILE A 4 1.79 4.33 13.52
C ILE A 4 1.05 3.85 12.27
N LYS A 5 1.02 4.70 11.23
CA LYS A 5 0.30 4.43 10.00
C LYS A 5 1.28 3.96 8.93
N VAL A 6 1.14 2.71 8.51
CA VAL A 6 2.01 2.05 7.53
C VAL A 6 1.28 1.89 6.20
N GLY A 7 1.91 2.35 5.13
CA GLY A 7 1.45 2.09 3.76
C GLY A 7 2.23 0.93 3.17
N LEU A 8 1.59 -0.22 2.96
CA LEU A 8 2.18 -1.37 2.30
C LEU A 8 1.95 -1.28 0.80
N ILE A 9 3.00 -1.00 0.05
CA ILE A 9 2.93 -0.82 -1.40
C ILE A 9 3.23 -2.15 -2.08
N ILE A 10 2.27 -2.65 -2.87
CA ILE A 10 2.38 -3.93 -3.56
C ILE A 10 1.44 -3.96 -4.79
N ASP A 11 1.70 -4.87 -5.72
CA ASP A 11 0.86 -5.07 -6.93
C ASP A 11 -0.29 -6.01 -6.72
N GLU A 12 -0.14 -6.96 -5.81
CA GLU A 12 -1.09 -8.04 -5.62
C GLU A 12 -1.32 -8.29 -4.14
N PHE A 13 -2.50 -8.82 -3.83
CA PHE A 13 -2.89 -9.10 -2.44
C PHE A 13 -3.53 -10.46 -2.31
N PHE A 14 -2.92 -11.46 -2.93
CA PHE A 14 -3.31 -12.88 -2.92
C PHE A 14 -4.80 -13.05 -3.17
N GLY A 15 -5.27 -12.61 -4.33
CA GLY A 15 -6.68 -12.66 -4.73
C GLY A 15 -7.54 -11.56 -4.13
N GLY A 16 -7.08 -10.87 -3.09
CA GLY A 16 -7.82 -9.77 -2.48
C GLY A 16 -7.94 -8.59 -3.46
N ALA A 17 -9.09 -7.93 -3.46
CA ALA A 17 -9.41 -6.82 -4.36
C ALA A 17 -9.27 -7.18 -5.85
N GLY A 18 -9.48 -8.46 -6.19
CA GLY A 18 -9.38 -8.94 -7.57
C GLY A 18 -7.97 -9.10 -8.09
N THR A 19 -6.96 -9.12 -7.22
CA THR A 19 -5.56 -9.26 -7.63
C THR A 19 -5.13 -10.71 -7.79
N ALA A 20 -3.92 -10.93 -8.33
CA ALA A 20 -3.35 -12.25 -8.57
C ALA A 20 -2.97 -12.99 -7.28
N TYR A 21 -2.69 -14.28 -7.39
CA TYR A 21 -2.30 -15.17 -6.29
C TYR A 21 -0.81 -15.47 -6.34
N GLY A 22 0.03 -14.45 -6.28
CA GLY A 22 1.48 -14.62 -6.29
C GLY A 22 2.10 -14.75 -4.90
N GLY A 23 3.40 -15.09 -4.84
CA GLY A 23 4.14 -15.25 -3.59
C GLY A 23 4.24 -13.98 -2.76
N TYR A 24 4.44 -12.83 -3.40
CA TYR A 24 4.47 -11.55 -2.70
C TYR A 24 3.09 -11.17 -2.14
N GLY A 25 2.03 -11.47 -2.90
CA GLY A 25 0.67 -11.25 -2.43
C GLY A 25 0.33 -12.13 -1.23
N PHE A 26 0.79 -13.37 -1.23
CA PHE A 26 0.65 -14.28 -0.09
C PHE A 26 1.33 -13.68 1.16
N LEU A 27 2.58 -13.24 1.02
CA LEU A 27 3.32 -12.60 2.12
C LEU A 27 2.56 -11.37 2.65
N ALA A 28 2.07 -10.51 1.75
CA ALA A 28 1.34 -9.32 2.14
C ALA A 28 0.04 -9.63 2.87
N ARG A 29 -0.80 -10.49 2.32
CA ARG A 29 -2.14 -10.76 2.87
C ARG A 29 -2.12 -11.70 4.06
N ARG A 30 -1.36 -12.79 3.99
CA ARG A 30 -1.41 -13.86 4.97
C ARG A 30 -0.45 -13.67 6.13
N LEU A 31 0.59 -12.85 5.97
CA LEU A 31 1.58 -12.62 7.00
C LEU A 31 1.61 -11.16 7.46
N ILE A 32 1.94 -10.23 6.59
CA ILE A 32 2.14 -8.83 6.99
C ILE A 32 0.84 -8.18 7.45
N ALA A 33 -0.17 -8.17 6.60
CA ALA A 33 -1.44 -7.50 6.91
C ALA A 33 -2.22 -8.21 8.01
N LYS A 34 -1.97 -9.50 8.23
CA LYS A 34 -2.65 -10.27 9.25
C LYS A 34 -2.03 -10.16 10.64
N TYR A 35 -0.69 -10.19 10.72
CA TYR A 35 0.01 -10.31 12.00
C TYR A 35 0.65 -9.05 12.52
N ILE A 36 1.01 -8.09 11.67
CA ILE A 36 1.68 -6.88 12.11
C ILE A 36 0.72 -5.84 12.73
N PRO A 37 -0.51 -5.63 12.21
CA PRO A 37 -1.40 -4.65 12.82
C PRO A 37 -1.74 -4.99 14.27
N ASN A 38 -1.78 -3.97 15.10
CA ASN A 38 -2.15 -4.08 16.52
C ASN A 38 -2.71 -2.73 17.01
N ASP A 39 -2.79 -2.53 18.31
CA ASP A 39 -3.31 -1.30 18.89
C ASP A 39 -2.43 -0.07 18.57
N LEU A 40 -1.16 -0.30 18.22
CA LEU A 40 -0.18 0.77 17.94
C LEU A 40 0.14 0.91 16.45
N ILE A 41 -0.18 -0.08 15.63
CA ILE A 41 0.21 -0.12 14.21
C ILE A 41 -1.02 -0.37 13.35
N GLN A 42 -1.25 0.53 12.40
CA GLN A 42 -2.26 0.38 11.35
C GLN A 42 -1.57 0.16 10.02
N ILE A 43 -2.04 -0.83 9.24
CA ILE A 43 -1.55 -1.05 7.89
C ILE A 43 -2.67 -0.80 6.89
N ASP A 44 -2.40 0.05 5.91
CA ASP A 44 -3.21 0.19 4.71
C ASP A 44 -2.43 -0.43 3.55
N VAL A 45 -3.10 -1.20 2.71
CA VAL A 45 -2.49 -1.79 1.51
C VAL A 45 -2.71 -0.85 0.33
N LEU A 46 -1.64 -0.55 -0.39
CA LEU A 46 -1.64 0.38 -1.52
C LEU A 46 -1.30 -0.39 -2.80
N LEU A 47 -2.33 -0.67 -3.61
CA LEU A 47 -2.17 -1.40 -4.87
C LEU A 47 -1.85 -0.43 -6.00
N GLY A 48 -0.75 -0.65 -6.68
CA GLY A 48 -0.26 0.29 -7.67
C GLY A 48 -0.83 0.13 -9.07
N ARG A 49 -1.38 -1.04 -9.43
CA ARG A 49 -1.78 -1.31 -10.82
C ARG A 49 -3.22 -1.74 -11.02
N SER A 50 -3.99 -1.86 -9.96
CA SER A 50 -5.33 -2.45 -10.03
C SER A 50 -6.44 -1.47 -10.39
N ASN A 51 -6.18 -0.18 -10.34
CA ASN A 51 -7.20 0.84 -10.53
C ASN A 51 -7.32 1.25 -11.99
N LYS A 52 -8.55 1.28 -12.50
CA LYS A 52 -8.84 1.82 -13.84
C LYS A 52 -9.03 3.33 -13.81
N ASN A 53 -9.34 3.91 -12.66
CA ASN A 53 -9.52 5.35 -12.50
C ASN A 53 -8.17 6.05 -12.50
N ARG A 54 -8.06 7.12 -13.29
CA ARG A 54 -6.80 7.87 -13.45
C ARG A 54 -6.55 8.86 -12.32
N TYR A 55 -7.60 9.33 -11.68
CA TYR A 55 -7.54 10.52 -10.81
C TYR A 55 -7.81 10.21 -9.35
N PHE A 56 -8.60 9.19 -9.06
CA PHE A 56 -9.06 8.89 -7.69
C PHE A 56 -8.65 7.50 -7.25
N ALA A 57 -8.28 7.38 -5.97
CA ALA A 57 -8.08 6.08 -5.35
C ALA A 57 -9.41 5.38 -5.13
N GLU A 58 -9.41 4.04 -5.22
CA GLU A 58 -10.57 3.23 -4.91
C GLU A 58 -10.30 2.45 -3.63
N LYS A 59 -11.17 2.60 -2.64
CA LYS A 59 -11.04 1.90 -1.36
C LYS A 59 -11.85 0.61 -1.37
N VAL A 60 -11.21 -0.49 -0.99
CA VAL A 60 -11.83 -1.79 -0.80
C VAL A 60 -11.39 -2.33 0.56
N LYS A 61 -12.26 -3.03 1.27
CA LYS A 61 -11.89 -3.66 2.52
C LYS A 61 -11.72 -5.17 2.32
N VAL A 62 -10.56 -5.71 2.70
CA VAL A 62 -10.23 -7.13 2.57
C VAL A 62 -9.67 -7.62 3.90
N ASP A 63 -10.28 -8.65 4.50
CA ASP A 63 -9.86 -9.19 5.81
C ASP A 63 -9.75 -8.10 6.89
N ASP A 64 -10.70 -7.15 6.91
CA ASP A 64 -10.70 -5.97 7.79
C ASP A 64 -9.53 -5.00 7.57
N VAL A 65 -8.78 -5.16 6.48
CA VAL A 65 -7.70 -4.26 6.09
C VAL A 65 -8.19 -3.30 5.01
N ASN A 66 -7.85 -2.03 5.14
CA ASN A 66 -8.13 -1.04 4.11
C ASN A 66 -7.17 -1.24 2.95
N VAL A 67 -7.71 -1.49 1.77
CA VAL A 67 -6.94 -1.65 0.54
C VAL A 67 -7.31 -0.50 -0.38
N TYR A 68 -6.32 0.27 -0.80
CA TYR A 68 -6.52 1.38 -1.73
C TYR A 68 -5.88 1.05 -3.06
N LYS A 69 -6.68 1.08 -4.12
CA LYS A 69 -6.15 1.02 -5.48
C LYS A 69 -5.74 2.43 -5.85
N LEU A 70 -4.44 2.66 -5.99
CA LEU A 70 -3.91 3.99 -6.27
C LEU A 70 -4.37 4.51 -7.63
N PRO A 71 -4.57 5.83 -7.80
CA PRO A 71 -4.91 6.41 -9.10
C PRO A 71 -3.92 5.96 -10.17
N LYS A 72 -4.43 5.67 -11.36
CA LYS A 72 -3.61 5.16 -12.46
C LYS A 72 -2.54 6.17 -12.90
N ARG A 73 -2.85 7.46 -12.92
CA ARG A 73 -1.86 8.51 -13.24
C ARG A 73 -0.93 8.75 -12.06
N LYS A 74 0.35 8.69 -12.31
CA LYS A 74 1.39 8.86 -11.28
C LYS A 74 1.25 10.16 -10.49
N LEU A 75 0.95 11.26 -11.16
CA LEU A 75 0.77 12.55 -10.50
C LEU A 75 -0.31 12.48 -9.42
N PHE A 76 -1.45 11.88 -9.73
CA PHE A 76 -2.56 11.79 -8.77
C PHE A 76 -2.29 10.77 -7.66
N SER A 77 -1.53 9.71 -7.94
CA SER A 77 -1.04 8.79 -6.90
C SER A 77 -0.13 9.52 -5.92
N LYS A 78 0.79 10.35 -6.42
CA LYS A 78 1.68 11.15 -5.57
C LYS A 78 0.92 12.11 -4.67
N LEU A 79 -0.05 12.83 -5.22
CA LEU A 79 -0.88 13.78 -4.48
C LEU A 79 -1.68 13.05 -3.40
N TRP A 80 -2.25 11.90 -3.74
CA TRP A 80 -3.01 11.09 -2.80
C TRP A 80 -2.13 10.60 -1.64
N LEU A 81 -0.93 10.11 -1.93
CA LEU A 81 0.02 9.62 -0.92
C LEU A 81 0.44 10.74 0.03
N LYS A 82 0.73 11.93 -0.50
CA LYS A 82 1.05 13.10 0.33
C LYS A 82 -0.09 13.45 1.27
N LYS A 83 -1.31 13.41 0.79
CA LYS A 83 -2.50 13.71 1.59
C LYS A 83 -2.71 12.70 2.71
N GLN A 84 -2.44 11.41 2.47
CA GLN A 84 -2.60 10.37 3.49
C GLN A 84 -1.55 10.44 4.59
N ASN A 85 -0.36 10.93 4.27
CA ASN A 85 0.72 11.17 5.23
C ASN A 85 1.07 9.94 6.08
N TYR A 86 1.43 8.84 5.44
CA TYR A 86 1.87 7.64 6.14
C TYR A 86 3.17 7.87 6.90
N ASP A 87 3.30 7.25 8.07
CA ASP A 87 4.51 7.34 8.89
C ASP A 87 5.63 6.48 8.31
N VAL A 88 5.27 5.31 7.75
CA VAL A 88 6.22 4.36 7.16
C VAL A 88 5.64 3.83 5.86
N TYR A 89 6.49 3.68 4.86
CA TYR A 89 6.16 2.98 3.62
C TYR A 89 6.94 1.68 3.56
N LEU A 90 6.21 0.57 3.45
CA LEU A 90 6.78 -0.75 3.32
C LEU A 90 6.58 -1.26 1.91
N SER A 91 7.65 -1.65 1.22
CA SER A 91 7.57 -2.23 -0.11
C SER A 91 8.24 -3.60 -0.13
N ILE A 92 7.54 -4.58 -0.67
CA ILE A 92 8.08 -5.93 -0.85
C ILE A 92 8.71 -6.06 -2.24
N GLU A 93 8.24 -5.26 -3.19
CA GLU A 93 8.70 -5.29 -4.58
C GLU A 93 9.32 -3.96 -4.97
N LEU A 94 10.34 -4.02 -5.81
CA LEU A 94 11.00 -2.83 -6.33
C LEU A 94 10.20 -2.17 -7.48
N THR A 95 9.10 -2.75 -7.89
CA THR A 95 8.29 -2.28 -9.01
C THR A 95 7.77 -0.85 -8.82
N TYR A 96 7.64 -0.40 -7.58
CA TYR A 96 7.17 0.95 -7.23
C TYR A 96 8.29 1.86 -6.77
N ASP A 97 9.48 1.63 -7.26
CA ASP A 97 10.65 2.44 -7.01
C ASP A 97 10.40 3.94 -7.22
N TRP A 98 9.59 4.29 -8.22
CA TRP A 98 9.29 5.68 -8.51
C TRP A 98 8.57 6.38 -7.35
N VAL A 99 7.67 5.67 -6.65
CA VAL A 99 6.99 6.22 -5.47
C VAL A 99 8.00 6.42 -4.34
N LEU A 100 8.88 5.45 -4.15
CA LEU A 100 9.84 5.46 -3.07
C LEU A 100 11.00 6.44 -3.30
N LYS A 101 11.42 6.63 -4.55
CA LYS A 101 12.58 7.48 -4.88
C LYS A 101 12.24 8.95 -5.03
N HIS A 102 11.08 9.28 -5.58
CA HIS A 102 10.85 10.63 -6.06
C HIS A 102 9.93 11.48 -5.21
N GLU A 103 9.08 10.89 -4.38
CA GLU A 103 7.98 11.63 -3.78
C GLU A 103 7.87 11.51 -2.27
N LEU A 104 8.54 10.53 -1.67
CA LEU A 104 8.38 10.26 -0.26
C LEU A 104 9.65 10.62 0.51
N ASP A 105 9.47 11.05 1.74
CA ASP A 105 10.58 11.26 2.65
C ASP A 105 11.38 9.96 2.79
N ILE A 106 12.68 10.04 2.52
CA ILE A 106 13.57 8.88 2.56
C ILE A 106 13.56 8.18 3.92
N ASN A 107 13.31 8.91 4.98
CA ASN A 107 13.28 8.36 6.34
C ASN A 107 12.03 7.49 6.59
N LYS A 108 11.05 7.53 5.70
CA LYS A 108 9.81 6.75 5.82
C LYS A 108 9.83 5.46 5.01
N LYS A 109 10.92 5.16 4.33
CA LYS A 109 10.99 3.99 3.43
C LYS A 109 11.53 2.77 4.13
N LEU A 110 10.90 1.62 3.88
CA LEU A 110 11.39 0.31 4.27
C LEU A 110 11.12 -0.66 3.12
N ILE A 111 12.15 -1.33 2.63
CA ILE A 111 12.07 -2.29 1.51
C ILE A 111 12.48 -3.67 2.00
N LEU A 112 11.63 -4.62 1.74
CA LEU A 112 11.91 -6.02 2.04
C LEU A 112 12.40 -6.78 0.81
#